data_fb3bff79505439b83ee2ca5a02848eae
#
_entry.id   fb3bff79505439b83ee2ca5a02848eae
#
_cell.length_a   1.000
_cell.length_b   1.000
_cell.length_c   1.000
_cell.angle_alpha   90.00
_cell.angle_beta   90.00
_cell.angle_gamma   90.00
#
_symmetry.space_group_name_H-M   'P 1'
#
loop_
_entity.id
_entity.type
_entity.pdbx_description
1 polymer ?
#
loop_
_entity_poly.entity_id
_entity_poly.type
_entity_poly.pdbx_seq_one_letter_code
_entity_poly.pdbx_strand_id
1 'polypeptide(L)' 'MKDDISTTHDYEAALARINVLMDGDPEPTSAAGKELELLCLLVGNYEAVHYPMDIPQE' A
#
# COMPACT_ATOMS: atom_id res chain seq x y z
N MET A 1 7.44 -11.44 -8.48
CA MET A 1 6.99 -10.61 -7.38
C MET A 1 5.50 -10.62 -7.28
N LYS A 2 4.95 -10.65 -6.10
CA LYS A 2 3.52 -10.71 -5.96
C LYS A 2 2.89 -9.38 -6.21
N ASP A 3 1.76 -9.38 -6.85
CA ASP A 3 1.05 -8.15 -7.12
C ASP A 3 -0.09 -7.92 -6.14
N ASP A 4 -0.22 -8.75 -5.14
CA ASP A 4 -1.27 -8.53 -4.15
C ASP A 4 -0.73 -8.86 -2.78
N ILE A 5 -1.43 -8.41 -1.78
CA ILE A 5 -1.05 -8.60 -0.40
C ILE A 5 -2.01 -9.61 0.20
N SER A 6 -1.47 -10.74 0.65
CA SER A 6 -2.33 -11.78 1.19
C SER A 6 -2.01 -12.13 2.62
N THR A 7 -0.89 -11.68 3.17
CA THR A 7 -0.55 -12.00 4.55
C THR A 7 -0.11 -10.74 5.25
N THR A 8 -0.06 -10.80 6.58
CA THR A 8 0.45 -9.68 7.36
C THR A 8 1.88 -9.35 6.98
N HIS A 9 2.67 -10.38 6.70
CA HIS A 9 4.05 -10.15 6.30
C HIS A 9 4.11 -9.37 5.00
N ASP A 10 3.27 -9.74 4.03
CA ASP A 10 3.21 -9.00 2.78
C ASP A 10 2.78 -7.56 3.00
N TYR A 11 1.82 -7.38 3.89
CA TYR A 11 1.31 -6.05 4.19
C TYR A 11 2.41 -5.18 4.79
N GLU A 12 3.15 -5.73 5.74
CA GLU A 12 4.22 -4.97 6.36
C GLU A 12 5.35 -4.66 5.38
N ALA A 13 5.65 -5.62 4.51
CA ALA A 13 6.67 -5.38 3.49
C ALA A 13 6.23 -4.28 2.54
N ALA A 14 4.95 -4.25 2.19
CA ALA A 14 4.43 -3.20 1.32
C ALA A 14 4.53 -1.84 1.99
N LEU A 15 4.21 -1.77 3.27
CA LEU A 15 4.32 -0.50 4.00
C LEU A 15 5.76 -0.01 4.03
N ALA A 16 6.70 -0.91 4.26
CA ALA A 16 8.11 -0.53 4.26
C ALA A 16 8.53 -0.02 2.89
N ARG A 17 8.07 -0.68 1.84
CA ARG A 17 8.39 -0.25 0.49
C ARG A 17 7.79 1.10 0.18
N ILE A 18 6.56 1.33 0.61
CA ILE A 18 5.91 2.62 0.42
C ILE A 18 6.74 3.72 1.09
N ASN A 19 7.21 3.46 2.30
CA ASN A 19 8.04 4.43 2.99
C ASN A 19 9.29 4.77 2.19
N VAL A 20 9.95 3.76 1.65
CA VAL A 20 11.16 3.98 0.87
C VAL A 20 10.84 4.81 -0.37
N LEU A 21 9.75 4.48 -1.05
CA LEU A 21 9.39 5.19 -2.27
C LEU A 21 9.00 6.64 -1.97
N MET A 22 8.26 6.85 -0.90
CA MET A 22 7.85 8.20 -0.56
C MET A 22 9.03 9.06 -0.15
N ASP A 23 10.01 8.44 0.46
CA ASP A 23 11.20 9.16 0.86
C ASP A 23 11.93 9.74 -0.34
N GLY A 24 11.83 9.07 -1.49
CA GLY A 24 12.44 9.57 -2.71
C GLY A 24 11.60 10.57 -3.46
N ASP A 25 10.35 10.79 -3.02
CA ASP A 25 9.45 11.74 -3.65
C ASP A 25 9.36 11.51 -5.16
N PRO A 26 8.95 10.33 -5.60
CA PRO A 26 8.97 10.01 -7.02
C PRO A 26 7.88 10.75 -7.75
N GLU A 27 8.13 11.03 -9.01
CA GLU A 27 7.12 11.65 -9.83
C GLU A 27 6.02 10.65 -10.16
N PRO A 28 4.79 11.11 -10.26
CA PRO A 28 3.68 10.17 -10.51
C PRO A 28 3.82 9.40 -11.81
N THR A 29 4.53 9.96 -12.79
CA THR A 29 4.66 9.27 -14.06
C THR A 29 5.88 8.38 -14.12
N SER A 30 6.74 8.39 -13.10
CA SER A 30 7.91 7.55 -13.09
C SER A 30 7.53 6.13 -12.69
N ALA A 31 8.44 5.19 -12.93
CA ALA A 31 8.18 3.81 -12.52
C ALA A 31 8.00 3.72 -11.01
N ALA A 32 8.80 4.47 -10.27
CA ALA A 32 8.68 4.46 -8.81
C ALA A 32 7.35 5.06 -8.37
N GLY A 33 6.90 6.11 -9.03
CA GLY A 33 5.61 6.70 -8.70
C GLY A 33 4.46 5.74 -8.96
N LYS A 34 4.53 5.00 -10.07
CA LYS A 34 3.50 4.03 -10.37
C LYS A 34 3.53 2.87 -9.40
N GLU A 35 4.71 2.45 -9.00
CA GLU A 35 4.81 1.39 -8.00
C GLU A 35 4.22 1.85 -6.68
N LEU A 36 4.50 3.08 -6.29
CA LEU A 36 3.96 3.62 -5.06
C LEU A 36 2.43 3.66 -5.09
N GLU A 37 1.88 4.09 -6.21
CA GLU A 37 0.43 4.14 -6.35
C GLU A 37 -0.17 2.75 -6.25
N LEU A 38 0.43 1.77 -6.91
CA LEU A 38 -0.06 0.41 -6.86
C LEU A 38 0.02 -0.15 -5.45
N LEU A 39 1.12 0.07 -4.76
CA LEU A 39 1.27 -0.43 -3.40
C LEU A 39 0.25 0.20 -2.47
N CYS A 40 0.00 1.49 -2.62
CA CYS A 40 -1.01 2.15 -1.80
C CYS A 40 -2.38 1.53 -2.03
N LEU A 41 -2.70 1.21 -3.28
CA LEU A 41 -3.96 0.59 -3.59
C LEU A 41 -4.06 -0.81 -2.98
N LEU A 42 -3.00 -1.59 -3.08
CA LEU A 42 -3.00 -2.94 -2.53
C LEU A 42 -3.12 -2.91 -1.00
N VAL A 43 -2.41 -1.99 -0.37
CA VAL A 43 -2.48 -1.85 1.08
C VAL A 43 -3.89 -1.43 1.49
N GLY A 44 -4.49 -0.52 0.77
CA GLY A 44 -5.85 -0.09 1.07
C GLY A 44 -6.83 -1.23 0.96
N ASN A 45 -6.69 -2.07 -0.06
CA ASN A 45 -7.56 -3.22 -0.23
C ASN A 45 -7.39 -4.22 0.91
N TYR A 46 -6.15 -4.46 1.31
CA TYR A 46 -5.89 -5.39 2.41
C TYR A 46 -6.52 -4.85 3.70
N GLU A 47 -6.36 -3.58 3.95
CA GLU A 47 -6.92 -2.99 5.16
C GLU A 47 -8.44 -3.02 5.15
N ALA A 48 -9.04 -2.84 4.01
CA ALA A 48 -10.48 -2.88 3.92
C ALA A 48 -11.03 -4.25 4.27
N VAL A 49 -10.25 -5.29 4.00
CA VAL A 49 -10.69 -6.65 4.28
C VAL A 49 -10.36 -7.05 5.71
N HIS A 50 -9.14 -6.75 6.15
CA HIS A 50 -8.67 -7.25 7.44
C HIS A 50 -8.88 -6.27 8.58
N TYR A 51 -8.97 -4.99 8.28
CA TYR A 51 -9.21 -3.96 9.30
C TYR A 51 -10.34 -3.08 8.82
N PRO A 52 -11.56 -3.63 8.72
CA PRO A 52 -12.67 -2.84 8.20
C PRO A 52 -12.82 -1.63 9.08
N MET A 53 -12.66 -0.51 8.46
CA MET A 53 -12.74 0.69 9.18
C MET A 53 -14.12 0.84 9.61
N ASP A 54 -14.36 0.66 10.83
CA ASP A 54 -15.67 0.80 11.29
C ASP A 54 -15.93 2.22 11.43
N ILE A 55 -16.52 2.78 10.50
CA ILE A 55 -16.78 4.16 10.54
C ILE A 55 -17.68 4.44 11.64
N PRO A 56 -17.31 5.20 12.53
CA PRO A 56 -18.15 5.53 13.64
C PRO A 56 -19.36 6.18 13.12
N GLN A 57 -20.42 5.57 13.39
CA GLN A 57 -21.50 6.11 12.92
C GLN A 57 -21.93 6.93 13.87
N GLU A 58 -21.97 7.68 14.16
CA GLU A 58 -22.45 8.47 15.09
C GLU A 58 -23.38 9.08 14.84
#